data_e2a36a146e13c27c49a9f41434b167c9
#
_entry.id   e2a36a146e13c27c49a9f41434b167c9
#
_cell.length_a   1.000
_cell.length_b   1.000
_cell.length_c   1.000
_cell.angle_alpha   90.00
_cell.angle_beta   90.00
_cell.angle_gamma   90.00
#
_symmetry.space_group_name_H-M   'P 1'
#
loop_
_entity.id
_entity.type
_entity.pdbx_description
1 polymer ?
#
loop_
_entity_poly.entity_id
_entity_poly.type
_entity_poly.pdbx_seq_one_letter_code
_entity_poly.pdbx_strand_id
1 'polypeptide(L)'
;MIKITRGFLFRYRVKTHNSKLIIKGDFAKYTCENVVEKDNSFYIEESADFTKNWQVGVFKYQMLNDEGIEDSGDIEILPNFALMDEDESVRGHWEVVLEAIENTLAGKATQAQTNISVGDKTIGYMSVSELLELREFAKEKISEENGKFVSGKGAKILHKWVMR
;
A
#
# COMPACT_ATOMS: atom_id res chain seq x y z
N MET A 1 6.65 6.74 -9.53
CA MET A 1 6.29 5.59 -8.67
C MET A 1 6.18 4.35 -9.53
N ILE A 2 6.93 3.31 -9.19
CA ILE A 2 6.90 1.99 -9.87
C ILE A 2 5.74 1.20 -9.26
N LYS A 3 4.98 0.47 -10.11
CA LYS A 3 3.93 -0.44 -9.64
C LYS A 3 4.24 -1.86 -10.09
N ILE A 4 4.11 -2.82 -9.18
CA ILE A 4 4.32 -4.24 -9.43
C ILE A 4 3.24 -5.05 -8.72
N THR A 5 2.76 -6.12 -9.36
CA THR A 5 1.88 -7.09 -8.72
C THR A 5 2.71 -8.26 -8.19
N ARG A 6 2.56 -8.62 -6.92
CA ARG A 6 3.26 -9.77 -6.32
C ARG A 6 2.96 -11.07 -7.07
N GLY A 7 3.95 -11.94 -7.19
CA GLY A 7 3.80 -13.22 -7.89
C GLY A 7 3.87 -13.13 -9.41
N PHE A 8 4.30 -11.99 -9.95
CA PHE A 8 4.66 -11.85 -11.36
C PHE A 8 6.15 -11.59 -11.53
N LEU A 9 6.67 -11.88 -12.71
CA LEU A 9 8.04 -11.56 -13.09
C LEU A 9 8.25 -10.05 -12.91
N PHE A 10 9.23 -9.66 -12.10
CA PHE A 10 9.69 -8.29 -12.00
C PHE A 10 10.87 -8.08 -12.93
N ARG A 11 10.83 -7.01 -13.74
CA ARG A 11 11.94 -6.61 -14.57
C ARG A 11 12.12 -5.10 -14.53
N TYR A 12 13.34 -4.67 -14.25
CA TYR A 12 13.71 -3.26 -14.22
C TYR A 12 15.03 -3.02 -14.93
N ARG A 13 15.05 -2.06 -15.87
CA ARG A 13 16.25 -1.76 -16.64
C ARG A 13 17.27 -1.04 -15.77
N VAL A 14 18.54 -1.44 -15.85
CA VAL A 14 19.68 -0.88 -15.13
C VAL A 14 20.83 -0.53 -16.07
N LYS A 15 21.78 0.26 -15.62
CA LYS A 15 22.89 0.71 -16.46
C LYS A 15 24.04 -0.27 -16.51
N THR A 16 24.28 -0.99 -15.43
CA THR A 16 25.45 -1.85 -15.29
C THR A 16 25.09 -3.25 -14.81
N HIS A 17 25.97 -4.20 -15.07
CA HIS A 17 25.80 -5.57 -14.60
C HIS A 17 25.84 -5.70 -13.08
N ASN A 18 26.56 -4.79 -12.41
CA ASN A 18 26.69 -4.81 -10.93
C ASN A 18 25.60 -4.01 -10.21
N SER A 19 24.49 -3.72 -10.92
CA SER A 19 23.36 -3.00 -10.32
C SER A 19 22.60 -3.88 -9.33
N LYS A 20 22.08 -3.24 -8.27
CA LYS A 20 21.34 -3.88 -7.20
C LYS A 20 20.18 -3.00 -6.78
N LEU A 21 19.00 -3.57 -6.67
CA LEU A 21 17.80 -2.89 -6.20
C LEU A 21 17.51 -3.29 -4.76
N ILE A 22 17.41 -2.30 -3.88
CA ILE A 22 16.96 -2.46 -2.51
C ILE A 22 15.57 -1.84 -2.38
N ILE A 23 14.61 -2.63 -1.94
CA ILE A 23 13.24 -2.19 -1.62
C ILE A 23 13.07 -2.31 -0.11
N LYS A 24 12.69 -1.21 0.56
CA LYS A 24 12.55 -1.17 2.01
C LYS A 24 11.23 -0.51 2.42
N GLY A 25 10.52 -1.17 3.32
CA GLY A 25 9.41 -0.65 4.12
C GLY A 25 9.73 -0.71 5.62
N ASP A 26 8.72 -0.45 6.44
CA ASP A 26 8.88 -0.45 7.90
C ASP A 26 9.20 -1.85 8.45
N PHE A 27 8.58 -2.88 7.88
CA PHE A 27 8.66 -4.27 8.36
C PHE A 27 9.28 -5.25 7.38
N ALA A 28 9.61 -4.80 6.15
CA ALA A 28 10.16 -5.67 5.11
C ALA A 28 11.29 -5.00 4.35
N LYS A 29 12.26 -5.83 3.93
CA LYS A 29 13.36 -5.43 3.06
C LYS A 29 13.59 -6.53 2.03
N TYR A 30 13.65 -6.14 0.76
CA TYR A 30 13.97 -7.03 -0.35
C TYR A 30 15.21 -6.53 -1.07
N THR A 31 16.05 -7.44 -1.48
CA THR A 31 17.26 -7.14 -2.24
C THR A 31 17.23 -7.97 -3.52
N CYS A 32 17.28 -7.30 -4.66
CA CYS A 32 17.25 -7.88 -6.00
C CYS A 32 18.62 -7.64 -6.65
N GLU A 33 19.33 -8.72 -6.93
CA GLU A 33 20.71 -8.72 -7.46
C GLU A 33 20.83 -9.56 -8.74
N ASN A 34 19.74 -10.18 -9.19
CA ASN A 34 19.75 -11.01 -10.38
C ASN A 34 19.71 -10.12 -11.64
N VAL A 35 20.90 -9.79 -12.14
CA VAL A 35 21.04 -8.97 -13.35
C VAL A 35 21.23 -9.87 -14.57
N VAL A 36 20.36 -9.69 -15.56
CA VAL A 36 20.41 -10.40 -16.85
C VAL A 36 20.67 -9.41 -17.98
N GLU A 37 21.44 -9.82 -18.96
CA GLU A 37 21.66 -9.06 -20.18
C GLU A 37 20.71 -9.56 -21.29
N LYS A 38 19.96 -8.62 -21.88
CA LYS A 38 19.07 -8.86 -23.01
C LYS A 38 19.14 -7.67 -23.96
N ASP A 39 19.27 -7.94 -25.25
CA ASP A 39 19.26 -6.92 -26.31
C ASP A 39 20.25 -5.76 -26.01
N ASN A 40 21.46 -6.12 -25.59
CA ASN A 40 22.51 -5.16 -25.22
C ASN A 40 22.10 -4.16 -24.12
N SER A 41 21.24 -4.60 -23.21
CA SER A 41 20.77 -3.84 -22.04
C SER A 41 20.75 -4.75 -20.83
N PHE A 42 21.01 -4.17 -19.65
CA PHE A 42 20.97 -4.89 -18.38
C PHE A 42 19.63 -4.69 -17.69
N TYR A 43 19.13 -5.75 -17.07
CA TYR A 43 17.88 -5.76 -16.32
C TYR A 43 18.06 -6.51 -15.00
N ILE A 44 17.56 -5.95 -13.90
CA ILE A 44 17.27 -6.74 -12.72
C ILE A 44 16.00 -7.51 -13.03
N GLU A 45 16.07 -8.84 -12.91
CA GLU A 45 14.95 -9.71 -13.21
C GLU A 45 14.73 -10.69 -12.04
N GLU A 46 13.58 -10.58 -11.38
CA GLU A 46 13.21 -11.48 -10.30
C GLU A 46 12.01 -12.34 -10.69
N SER A 47 12.10 -13.62 -10.34
CA SER A 47 11.08 -14.59 -10.70
C SER A 47 9.74 -14.33 -9.97
N ALA A 48 8.67 -14.88 -10.54
CA ALA A 48 7.35 -14.87 -9.90
C ALA A 48 7.39 -15.55 -8.53
N ASP A 49 8.19 -16.62 -8.37
CA ASP A 49 8.36 -17.31 -7.09
C ASP A 49 9.05 -16.46 -6.02
N PHE A 50 9.95 -15.59 -6.41
CA PHE A 50 10.59 -14.65 -5.49
C PHE A 50 9.62 -13.54 -5.09
N THR A 51 8.94 -12.92 -6.06
CA THR A 51 8.03 -11.79 -5.83
C THR A 51 6.72 -12.17 -5.13
N LYS A 52 6.30 -13.45 -5.15
CA LYS A 52 5.08 -13.90 -4.45
C LYS A 52 5.16 -13.70 -2.93
N ASN A 53 6.37 -13.68 -2.37
CA ASN A 53 6.59 -13.49 -0.93
C ASN A 53 6.70 -11.99 -0.54
N TRP A 54 6.56 -11.08 -1.49
CA TRP A 54 6.63 -9.66 -1.20
C TRP A 54 5.34 -9.20 -0.51
N GLN A 55 5.50 -8.35 0.50
CA GLN A 55 4.37 -7.74 1.19
C GLN A 55 3.72 -6.68 0.30
N VAL A 56 2.39 -6.65 0.30
CA VAL A 56 1.60 -5.63 -0.38
C VAL A 56 1.74 -4.29 0.35
N GLY A 57 1.87 -3.20 -0.39
CA GLY A 57 1.99 -1.87 0.18
C GLY A 57 2.94 -0.96 -0.60
N VAL A 58 3.18 0.22 -0.04
CA VAL A 58 4.10 1.21 -0.60
C VAL A 58 5.44 1.13 0.14
N PHE A 59 6.51 1.05 -0.63
CA PHE A 59 7.89 0.92 -0.17
C PHE A 59 8.75 2.00 -0.80
N LYS A 60 9.90 2.26 -0.19
CA LYS A 60 10.98 3.04 -0.80
C LYS A 60 11.94 2.10 -1.51
N TYR A 61 12.48 2.52 -2.66
CA TYR A 61 13.53 1.78 -3.32
C TYR A 61 14.78 2.64 -3.55
N GLN A 62 15.91 1.96 -3.63
CA GLN A 62 17.17 2.51 -4.08
C GLN A 62 17.81 1.54 -5.07
N MET A 63 18.22 2.07 -6.21
CA MET A 63 19.04 1.39 -7.18
C MET A 63 20.50 1.79 -6.94
N LEU A 64 21.34 0.82 -6.73
CA LEU A 64 22.76 0.99 -6.47
C LEU A 64 23.56 0.37 -7.62
N ASN A 65 24.70 0.97 -7.92
CA ASN A 65 25.74 0.42 -8.76
C ASN A 65 27.12 0.67 -8.11
N ASP A 66 28.22 0.38 -8.81
CA ASP A 66 29.58 0.57 -8.28
C ASP A 66 29.93 2.04 -8.00
N GLU A 67 29.23 2.99 -8.61
CA GLU A 67 29.42 4.43 -8.43
C GLU A 67 28.56 5.04 -7.33
N GLY A 68 27.56 4.30 -6.82
CA GLY A 68 26.68 4.74 -5.75
C GLY A 68 25.20 4.56 -6.06
N ILE A 69 24.36 5.52 -5.63
CA ILE A 69 22.91 5.48 -5.88
C ILE A 69 22.63 5.96 -7.30
N GLU A 70 22.14 5.07 -8.14
CA GLU A 70 21.76 5.37 -9.52
C GLU A 70 20.35 5.99 -9.61
N ASP A 71 19.42 5.46 -8.82
CA ASP A 71 18.01 5.88 -8.80
C ASP A 71 17.37 5.57 -7.44
N SER A 72 16.33 6.32 -7.09
CA SER A 72 15.55 6.10 -5.87
C SER A 72 14.15 6.65 -5.99
N GLY A 73 13.21 6.10 -5.23
CA GLY A 73 11.82 6.56 -5.27
C GLY A 73 10.87 5.65 -4.51
N ASP A 74 9.61 5.69 -4.94
CA ASP A 74 8.54 4.88 -4.37
C ASP A 74 8.18 3.73 -5.31
N ILE A 75 7.96 2.55 -4.73
CA ILE A 75 7.46 1.35 -5.38
C ILE A 75 6.21 0.86 -4.64
N GLU A 76 5.14 0.60 -5.37
CA GLU A 76 3.89 0.05 -4.87
C GLU A 76 3.78 -1.41 -5.29
N ILE A 77 3.68 -2.30 -4.29
CA ILE A 77 3.47 -3.73 -4.50
C ILE A 77 1.99 -4.00 -4.33
N LEU A 78 1.35 -4.37 -5.45
CA LEU A 78 -0.09 -4.64 -5.53
C LEU A 78 -0.38 -6.10 -5.17
N PRO A 79 -1.57 -6.39 -4.59
CA PRO A 79 -2.00 -7.75 -4.34
C PRO A 79 -2.23 -8.50 -5.65
N ASN A 80 -2.00 -9.81 -5.60
CA ASN A 80 -2.39 -10.74 -6.66
C ASN A 80 -3.53 -11.61 -6.13
N PHE A 81 -4.74 -11.33 -6.54
CA PHE A 81 -5.93 -12.03 -6.05
C PHE A 81 -5.93 -13.54 -6.37
N ALA A 82 -5.20 -13.97 -7.40
CA ALA A 82 -5.07 -15.39 -7.72
C ALA A 82 -4.15 -16.16 -6.75
N LEU A 83 -3.34 -15.44 -5.95
CA LEU A 83 -2.42 -16.00 -4.97
C LEU A 83 -2.86 -15.71 -3.53
N MET A 84 -3.99 -15.05 -3.33
CA MET A 84 -4.53 -14.77 -2.01
C MET A 84 -5.31 -15.98 -1.50
N ASP A 85 -5.10 -16.32 -0.25
CA ASP A 85 -5.91 -17.30 0.46
C ASP A 85 -7.31 -16.71 0.72
N GLU A 86 -8.32 -17.58 0.90
CA GLU A 86 -9.71 -17.14 1.15
C GLU A 86 -9.84 -16.24 2.39
N ASP A 87 -8.94 -16.42 3.36
CA ASP A 87 -8.89 -15.66 4.60
C ASP A 87 -8.06 -14.34 4.48
N GLU A 88 -7.34 -14.13 3.39
CA GLU A 88 -6.51 -12.95 3.20
C GLU A 88 -7.38 -11.74 2.83
N SER A 89 -7.45 -10.75 3.72
CA SER A 89 -8.26 -9.56 3.50
C SER A 89 -7.66 -8.64 2.43
N VAL A 90 -8.47 -8.29 1.45
CA VAL A 90 -8.15 -7.24 0.45
C VAL A 90 -8.43 -5.84 0.96
N ARG A 91 -8.96 -5.73 2.18
CA ARG A 91 -9.35 -4.44 2.78
C ARG A 91 -8.12 -3.66 3.20
N GLY A 92 -8.15 -2.37 2.96
CA GLY A 92 -7.14 -1.44 3.47
C GLY A 92 -7.15 -1.40 5.01
N HIS A 93 -6.02 -0.99 5.59
CA HIS A 93 -5.89 -0.85 7.05
C HIS A 93 -7.04 -0.01 7.66
N TRP A 94 -7.36 1.09 7.02
CA TRP A 94 -8.41 2.01 7.51
C TRP A 94 -9.82 1.44 7.36
N GLU A 95 -10.07 0.56 6.40
CA GLU A 95 -11.36 -0.15 6.29
C GLU A 95 -11.57 -1.12 7.45
N VAL A 96 -10.51 -1.84 7.86
CA VAL A 96 -10.53 -2.71 9.04
C VAL A 96 -10.73 -1.89 10.33
N VAL A 97 -10.04 -0.76 10.46
CA VAL A 97 -10.19 0.16 11.59
C VAL A 97 -11.62 0.72 11.65
N LEU A 98 -12.17 1.15 10.52
CA LEU A 98 -13.54 1.68 10.44
C LEU A 98 -14.57 0.63 10.87
N GLU A 99 -14.45 -0.61 10.40
CA GLU A 99 -15.33 -1.71 10.81
C GLU A 99 -15.25 -1.97 12.32
N ALA A 100 -14.06 -1.98 12.90
CA ALA A 100 -13.88 -2.15 14.35
C ALA A 100 -14.54 -1.03 15.15
N ILE A 101 -14.43 0.23 14.68
CA ILE A 101 -15.09 1.39 15.28
C ILE A 101 -16.62 1.24 15.19
N GLU A 102 -17.15 0.90 14.03
CA GLU A 102 -18.61 0.75 13.83
C GLU A 102 -19.19 -0.38 14.66
N ASN A 103 -18.50 -1.52 14.77
CA ASN A 103 -18.88 -2.62 15.65
C ASN A 103 -18.85 -2.20 17.12
N THR A 104 -17.86 -1.40 17.53
CA THR A 104 -17.78 -0.87 18.91
C THR A 104 -18.91 0.10 19.20
N LEU A 105 -19.23 1.00 18.27
CA LEU A 105 -20.36 1.92 18.40
C LEU A 105 -21.70 1.19 18.47
N ALA A 106 -21.89 0.15 17.65
CA ALA A 106 -23.07 -0.70 17.67
C ALA A 106 -23.19 -1.47 19.00
N GLY A 107 -22.07 -2.02 19.51
CA GLY A 107 -22.03 -2.70 20.81
C GLY A 107 -22.25 -1.76 22.00
N LYS A 108 -21.87 -0.48 21.91
CA LYS A 108 -22.08 0.54 22.94
C LYS A 108 -23.53 0.99 23.06
N ALA A 109 -24.31 0.88 22.00
CA ALA A 109 -25.76 1.11 22.10
C ALA A 109 -26.43 0.09 23.01
N THR A 110 -25.76 -1.03 23.32
CA THR A 110 -26.28 -2.13 24.14
C THR A 110 -25.55 -2.34 25.47
N GLN A 111 -24.30 -1.88 25.65
CA GLN A 111 -23.51 -2.07 26.88
C GLN A 111 -22.47 -0.96 27.10
N ALA A 112 -22.28 -0.55 28.36
CA ALA A 112 -21.41 0.53 28.79
C ALA A 112 -19.90 0.20 28.81
N GLN A 113 -19.41 -0.70 27.95
CA GLN A 113 -17.98 -1.07 27.90
C GLN A 113 -17.35 -0.79 26.53
N THR A 114 -16.19 -0.18 26.59
CA THR A 114 -15.54 0.51 25.49
C THR A 114 -14.10 0.08 25.29
N ASN A 115 -13.88 -1.13 24.77
CA ASN A 115 -12.58 -1.54 24.31
C ASN A 115 -12.62 -1.77 22.79
N ILE A 116 -11.72 -1.13 22.04
CA ILE A 116 -11.51 -1.41 20.62
C ILE A 116 -10.29 -2.32 20.52
N SER A 117 -10.46 -3.48 19.90
CA SER A 117 -9.35 -4.37 19.54
C SER A 117 -9.11 -4.30 18.03
N VAL A 118 -7.90 -3.92 17.64
CA VAL A 118 -7.47 -3.91 16.24
C VAL A 118 -6.22 -4.79 16.16
N GLY A 119 -6.37 -6.00 15.65
CA GLY A 119 -5.32 -7.02 15.70
C GLY A 119 -4.94 -7.34 17.16
N ASP A 120 -3.64 -7.38 17.45
CA ASP A 120 -3.09 -7.68 18.79
C ASP A 120 -3.06 -6.46 19.74
N LYS A 121 -3.58 -5.30 19.31
CA LYS A 121 -3.57 -4.06 20.12
C LYS A 121 -4.97 -3.75 20.61
N THR A 122 -5.12 -3.69 21.94
CA THR A 122 -6.32 -3.16 22.60
C THR A 122 -6.11 -1.67 22.84
N ILE A 123 -6.93 -0.85 22.20
CA ILE A 123 -6.99 0.59 22.48
C ILE A 123 -7.94 0.78 23.65
N GLY A 124 -7.42 1.31 24.76
CA GLY A 124 -8.20 1.49 25.98
C GLY A 124 -9.40 2.43 25.80
N TYR A 125 -10.22 2.48 26.85
CA TYR A 125 -11.52 3.16 26.93
C TYR A 125 -11.59 4.51 26.18
N MET A 126 -12.26 4.53 25.01
CA MET A 126 -12.58 5.76 24.29
C MET A 126 -14.05 6.15 24.54
N SER A 127 -14.31 7.41 24.68
CA SER A 127 -15.68 7.94 24.75
C SER A 127 -16.38 7.78 23.39
N VAL A 128 -17.70 7.85 23.37
CA VAL A 128 -18.47 7.83 22.11
C VAL A 128 -18.06 8.98 21.18
N SER A 129 -17.74 10.14 21.77
CA SER A 129 -17.27 11.31 21.01
C SER A 129 -15.96 11.05 20.30
N GLU A 130 -14.96 10.50 21.00
CA GLU A 130 -13.66 10.14 20.43
C GLU A 130 -13.78 9.07 19.35
N LEU A 131 -14.70 8.10 19.52
CA LEU A 131 -14.97 7.10 18.50
C LEU A 131 -15.58 7.69 17.23
N LEU A 132 -16.47 8.67 17.36
CA LEU A 132 -17.04 9.36 16.22
C LEU A 132 -15.99 10.20 15.48
N GLU A 133 -15.10 10.88 16.19
CA GLU A 133 -13.98 11.60 15.60
C GLU A 133 -13.03 10.65 14.85
N LEU A 134 -12.67 9.52 15.47
CA LEU A 134 -11.81 8.51 14.84
C LEU A 134 -12.48 7.87 13.61
N ARG A 135 -13.79 7.67 13.63
CA ARG A 135 -14.58 7.20 12.50
C ARG A 135 -14.49 8.14 11.30
N GLU A 136 -14.68 9.44 11.51
CA GLU A 136 -14.58 10.42 10.42
C GLU A 136 -13.14 10.51 9.90
N PHE A 137 -12.13 10.44 10.76
CA PHE A 137 -10.73 10.36 10.35
C PHE A 137 -10.43 9.12 9.52
N ALA A 138 -10.93 7.93 9.91
CA ALA A 138 -10.74 6.70 9.15
C ALA A 138 -11.39 6.79 7.75
N LYS A 139 -12.59 7.39 7.65
CA LYS A 139 -13.26 7.63 6.36
C LYS A 139 -12.48 8.58 5.45
N GLU A 140 -11.89 9.63 6.02
CA GLU A 140 -11.04 10.56 5.28
C GLU A 140 -9.82 9.82 4.71
N LYS A 141 -9.16 8.98 5.52
CA LYS A 141 -8.01 8.17 5.09
C LYS A 141 -8.37 7.16 3.99
N ILE A 142 -9.49 6.46 4.10
CA ILE A 142 -10.00 5.58 3.05
C ILE A 142 -10.25 6.38 1.75
N SER A 143 -10.79 7.59 1.85
CA SER A 143 -11.02 8.45 0.69
C SER A 143 -9.71 8.90 0.04
N GLU A 144 -8.68 9.21 0.83
CA GLU A 144 -7.34 9.53 0.34
C GLU A 144 -6.69 8.33 -0.38
N GLU A 145 -6.73 7.14 0.23
CA GLU A 145 -6.18 5.89 -0.34
C GLU A 145 -6.86 5.50 -1.65
N ASN A 146 -8.18 5.70 -1.75
CA ASN A 146 -8.95 5.42 -2.97
C ASN A 146 -8.78 6.48 -4.07
N GLY A 147 -7.87 7.44 -3.90
CA GLY A 147 -7.59 8.49 -4.89
C GLY A 147 -8.74 9.47 -5.12
N LYS A 148 -9.75 9.45 -4.27
CA LYS A 148 -10.80 10.45 -4.23
C LYS A 148 -10.28 11.65 -3.45
N PHE A 149 -9.40 12.43 -4.05
CA PHE A 149 -9.04 13.74 -3.53
C PHE A 149 -10.32 14.57 -3.38
N VAL A 150 -10.83 14.65 -2.19
CA VAL A 150 -11.68 15.77 -1.81
C VAL A 150 -10.74 16.94 -1.64
N SER A 151 -10.42 17.59 -2.74
CA SER A 151 -9.79 18.91 -2.75
C SER A 151 -10.66 19.82 -1.90
N GLY A 152 -10.22 20.08 -0.70
CA GLY A 152 -10.81 21.11 0.13
C GLY A 152 -10.72 22.44 -0.60
N LYS A 153 -11.89 23.05 -0.86
CA LYS A 153 -12.11 24.39 -1.44
C LYS A 153 -11.81 24.55 -2.93
N GLY A 154 -12.79 24.26 -3.74
CA GLY A 154 -13.08 25.11 -4.89
C GLY A 154 -12.37 24.76 -6.19
N ALA A 155 -12.53 23.58 -6.74
CA ALA A 155 -12.41 23.40 -8.18
C ALA A 155 -13.72 22.79 -8.71
N LYS A 156 -14.68 23.63 -9.06
CA LYS A 156 -15.78 23.25 -9.94
C LYS A 156 -15.20 22.99 -11.33
N ILE A 157 -14.97 21.72 -11.68
CA ILE A 157 -14.74 21.35 -13.09
C ILE A 157 -16.10 21.39 -13.77
N LEU A 158 -16.38 22.50 -14.44
CA LEU A 158 -17.51 22.61 -15.36
C LEU A 158 -17.18 21.86 -16.65
N HIS A 159 -17.59 20.60 -16.77
CA HIS A 159 -17.66 19.92 -18.06
C HIS A 159 -18.76 20.56 -18.90
N LYS A 160 -18.36 21.44 -19.80
CA LYS A 160 -19.24 21.98 -20.83
C LYS A 160 -19.30 20.96 -21.97
N TRP A 161 -20.37 20.16 -22.02
CA TRP A 161 -20.69 19.35 -23.20
C TRP A 161 -21.11 20.27 -24.34
N VAL A 162 -20.31 20.35 -25.37
CA VAL A 162 -20.71 20.93 -26.66
C VAL A 162 -21.19 19.78 -27.51
N MET A 163 -22.51 19.67 -27.66
CA MET A 163 -23.10 18.85 -28.71
C MET A 163 -22.92 19.56 -30.04
N ARG A 164 -22.35 18.86 -31.01
CA ARG A 164 -22.47 19.13 -32.44
C ARG A 164 -23.26 18.00 -33.07
#